data_e1d93e4566930ebdc56071796be2ef08
#
_entry.id   e1d93e4566930ebdc56071796be2ef08
#
_cell.length_a   1.000
_cell.length_b   1.000
_cell.length_c   1.000
_cell.angle_alpha   90.00
_cell.angle_beta   90.00
_cell.angle_gamma   90.00
#
_symmetry.space_group_name_H-M   'P 1'
#
loop_
_entity.id
_entity.type
_entity.pdbx_description
1 polymer ?
#
loop_
_entity_poly.entity_id
_entity_poly.type
_entity_poly.pdbx_seq_one_letter_code
_entity_poly.pdbx_strand_id
1 'polypeptide(L)'
;YNGIAGFISMGIFVLSFFLSMVKRLIRDKKEDLVNKDLLSIIMILMVILVSNLFLSSTFYGISLLGIILFLMAGYFYSIVSTDKSNFKKLDIDEIKEIELGVMDYIHNICNEKGINYSLAYGSLLGAVRHKGFIPWDDDLDIALKRDEYDKLYQAILEDNNSIYKVVSWENDSRYPYPFYRVYDSRTVYENNYIQNDIELGICVDVFPFDDYKDVNKEIAKLDMYRRLSVYTLYGIRNKEAGIKNIIRYLMLVAFRLTRVKTWNKKLNDCSKIPVNSEYIDYLMESKKYSTKIDAKALDKVVEFKFEDRTYNIPADYDHILTTIYGADYMEIPPLEKRIQHDDFVAYIKKEN
;
A
#
# COMPACT_ATOMS: atom_id res chain seq x y z
N TYR A 1 -47.92 -26.82 16.64
CA TYR A 1 -46.82 -27.70 17.09
C TYR A 1 -45.61 -27.71 16.16
N ASN A 2 -45.79 -27.41 14.86
CA ASN A 2 -44.67 -27.32 13.90
C ASN A 2 -43.78 -26.05 14.09
N GLY A 3 -44.24 -25.05 14.82
CA GLY A 3 -43.51 -23.81 15.05
C GLY A 3 -42.28 -23.97 15.94
N ILE A 4 -42.38 -24.78 17.02
CA ILE A 4 -41.26 -24.95 17.98
C ILE A 4 -40.14 -25.82 17.35
N ALA A 5 -40.49 -26.88 16.63
CA ALA A 5 -39.49 -27.74 15.95
C ALA A 5 -38.74 -26.94 14.84
N GLY A 6 -39.47 -26.10 14.07
CA GLY A 6 -38.90 -25.21 13.09
C GLY A 6 -37.97 -24.16 13.71
N PHE A 7 -38.36 -23.62 14.86
CA PHE A 7 -37.56 -22.66 15.60
C PHE A 7 -36.25 -23.26 16.14
N ILE A 8 -36.31 -24.46 16.70
CA ILE A 8 -35.14 -25.20 17.19
C ILE A 8 -34.21 -25.56 16.03
N SER A 9 -34.76 -26.07 14.91
CA SER A 9 -33.92 -26.42 13.74
C SER A 9 -33.24 -25.22 13.12
N MET A 10 -33.90 -24.05 13.08
CA MET A 10 -33.34 -22.79 12.61
C MET A 10 -32.27 -22.26 13.56
N GLY A 11 -32.47 -22.39 14.87
CA GLY A 11 -31.46 -22.04 15.87
C GLY A 11 -30.20 -22.90 15.76
N ILE A 12 -30.36 -24.20 15.55
CA ILE A 12 -29.25 -25.15 15.33
C ILE A 12 -28.51 -24.81 14.02
N PHE A 13 -29.23 -24.47 12.96
CA PHE A 13 -28.65 -24.08 11.67
C PHE A 13 -27.82 -22.81 11.80
N VAL A 14 -28.37 -21.74 12.43
CA VAL A 14 -27.67 -20.48 12.67
C VAL A 14 -26.42 -20.69 13.52
N LEU A 15 -26.50 -21.48 14.58
CA LEU A 15 -25.36 -21.80 15.45
C LEU A 15 -24.28 -22.60 14.69
N SER A 16 -24.70 -23.61 13.91
CA SER A 16 -23.79 -24.43 13.09
C SER A 16 -23.07 -23.58 12.02
N PHE A 17 -23.80 -22.69 11.36
CA PHE A 17 -23.26 -21.74 10.40
C PHE A 17 -22.24 -20.79 11.07
N PHE A 18 -22.59 -20.24 12.24
CA PHE A 18 -21.72 -19.40 13.03
C PHE A 18 -20.43 -20.10 13.45
N LEU A 19 -20.52 -21.32 13.99
CA LEU A 19 -19.36 -22.13 14.38
C LEU A 19 -18.48 -22.49 13.18
N SER A 20 -19.07 -22.77 12.03
CA SER A 20 -18.34 -23.01 10.79
C SER A 20 -17.59 -21.76 10.31
N MET A 21 -18.24 -20.61 10.39
CA MET A 21 -17.65 -19.32 10.03
C MET A 21 -16.51 -18.95 10.98
N VAL A 22 -16.69 -19.10 12.30
CA VAL A 22 -15.63 -18.88 13.30
C VAL A 22 -14.44 -19.80 13.08
N LYS A 23 -14.68 -21.10 12.79
CA LYS A 23 -13.60 -22.03 12.45
C LYS A 23 -12.85 -21.61 11.19
N ARG A 24 -13.54 -21.11 10.19
CA ARG A 24 -12.94 -20.59 8.96
C ARG A 24 -12.11 -19.35 9.24
N LEU A 25 -12.62 -18.40 10.02
CA LEU A 25 -11.92 -17.19 10.43
C LEU A 25 -10.65 -17.48 11.25
N ILE A 26 -10.72 -18.46 12.18
CA ILE A 26 -9.54 -18.88 12.95
C ILE A 26 -8.48 -19.52 12.03
N ARG A 27 -8.92 -20.31 11.04
CA ARG A 27 -8.02 -20.89 10.05
C ARG A 27 -7.41 -19.80 9.18
N ASP A 28 -8.23 -18.88 8.66
CA ASP A 28 -7.83 -17.82 7.77
C ASP A 28 -6.92 -16.79 8.50
N LYS A 29 -7.06 -16.63 9.85
CA LYS A 29 -6.12 -15.86 10.67
C LYS A 29 -4.74 -16.50 10.73
N LYS A 30 -4.64 -17.85 10.79
CA LYS A 30 -3.35 -18.56 10.71
C LYS A 30 -2.66 -18.39 9.35
N GLU A 31 -3.43 -18.06 8.32
CA GLU A 31 -2.98 -17.83 6.94
C GLU A 31 -2.92 -16.31 6.61
N ASP A 32 -3.06 -15.41 7.61
CA ASP A 32 -3.07 -13.92 7.48
C ASP A 32 -4.09 -13.36 6.46
N LEU A 33 -5.18 -14.08 6.20
CA LEU A 33 -6.18 -13.76 5.16
C LEU A 33 -7.42 -13.02 5.66
N VAL A 34 -7.48 -12.59 6.93
CA VAL A 34 -8.71 -12.01 7.51
C VAL A 34 -8.73 -10.49 7.43
N ASN A 35 -9.62 -9.96 6.60
CA ASN A 35 -9.97 -8.54 6.59
C ASN A 35 -10.83 -8.19 7.83
N LYS A 36 -10.30 -7.34 8.74
CA LYS A 36 -10.95 -6.93 10.00
C LYS A 36 -12.32 -6.26 9.77
N ASP A 37 -12.47 -5.52 8.68
CA ASP A 37 -13.72 -4.84 8.33
C ASP A 37 -14.80 -5.82 7.89
N LEU A 38 -14.41 -6.83 7.11
CA LEU A 38 -15.33 -7.89 6.70
C LEU A 38 -15.83 -8.67 7.92
N LEU A 39 -14.93 -8.95 8.88
CA LEU A 39 -15.30 -9.59 10.14
C LEU A 39 -16.28 -8.74 10.93
N SER A 40 -16.04 -7.43 11.05
CA SER A 40 -16.91 -6.48 11.74
C SER A 40 -18.28 -6.38 11.06
N ILE A 41 -18.35 -6.31 9.75
CA ILE A 41 -19.60 -6.28 8.97
C ILE A 41 -20.38 -7.57 9.16
N ILE A 42 -19.73 -8.73 9.08
CA ILE A 42 -20.37 -10.04 9.29
C ILE A 42 -20.93 -10.13 10.72
N MET A 43 -20.20 -9.66 11.73
CA MET A 43 -20.66 -9.62 13.12
C MET A 43 -21.87 -8.70 13.31
N ILE A 44 -21.88 -7.51 12.71
CA ILE A 44 -23.01 -6.56 12.73
C ILE A 44 -24.22 -7.20 12.05
N LEU A 45 -24.07 -7.79 10.87
CA LEU A 45 -25.16 -8.46 10.16
C LEU A 45 -25.73 -9.64 10.95
N MET A 46 -24.89 -10.40 11.64
CA MET A 46 -25.32 -11.50 12.51
C MET A 46 -26.10 -11.00 13.72
N VAL A 47 -25.65 -9.90 14.36
CA VAL A 47 -26.40 -9.26 15.47
C VAL A 47 -27.76 -8.78 14.98
N ILE A 48 -27.85 -8.13 13.82
CA ILE A 48 -29.10 -7.65 13.22
C ILE A 48 -30.02 -8.86 12.90
N LEU A 49 -29.48 -9.92 12.31
CA LEU A 49 -30.25 -11.11 11.94
C LEU A 49 -30.85 -11.81 13.18
N VAL A 50 -30.02 -12.01 14.20
CA VAL A 50 -30.42 -12.62 15.47
C VAL A 50 -31.43 -11.73 16.20
N SER A 51 -31.21 -10.41 16.23
CA SER A 51 -32.15 -9.47 16.84
C SER A 51 -33.51 -9.49 16.15
N ASN A 52 -33.56 -9.54 14.81
CA ASN A 52 -34.81 -9.64 14.06
C ASN A 52 -35.55 -10.97 14.26
N LEU A 53 -34.83 -12.07 14.44
CA LEU A 53 -35.42 -13.38 14.76
C LEU A 53 -36.07 -13.40 16.16
N PHE A 54 -35.60 -12.62 17.10
CA PHE A 54 -36.12 -12.55 18.47
C PHE A 54 -37.12 -11.42 18.71
N LEU A 55 -37.07 -10.31 17.94
CA LEU A 55 -38.01 -9.18 18.05
C LEU A 55 -39.43 -9.53 17.63
N SER A 56 -39.64 -10.62 16.87
CA SER A 56 -40.98 -11.09 16.50
C SER A 56 -41.74 -11.75 17.65
N SER A 57 -41.11 -12.06 18.78
CA SER A 57 -41.72 -12.79 19.88
C SER A 57 -41.77 -12.12 21.24
N THR A 58 -41.10 -11.00 21.48
CA THR A 58 -41.20 -10.34 22.82
C THR A 58 -40.89 -8.83 22.75
N PHE A 59 -41.87 -8.06 23.25
CA PHE A 59 -41.89 -6.58 23.24
C PHE A 59 -40.98 -5.92 24.30
N TYR A 60 -40.17 -6.64 25.04
CA TYR A 60 -39.31 -6.10 26.10
C TYR A 60 -37.92 -6.74 26.17
N GLY A 61 -36.93 -5.89 26.03
CA GLY A 61 -35.57 -6.08 26.57
C GLY A 61 -34.48 -6.51 25.57
N ILE A 62 -33.33 -5.93 25.77
CA ILE A 62 -32.04 -6.40 25.25
C ILE A 62 -31.94 -7.88 25.66
N SER A 63 -32.04 -8.82 24.70
CA SER A 63 -32.01 -10.22 25.03
C SER A 63 -30.63 -10.58 25.61
N LEU A 64 -30.61 -11.45 26.63
CA LEU A 64 -29.37 -11.98 27.20
C LEU A 64 -28.42 -12.50 26.11
N LEU A 65 -28.96 -13.06 25.05
CA LEU A 65 -28.21 -13.53 23.88
C LEU A 65 -27.55 -12.38 23.10
N GLY A 66 -28.22 -11.22 22.97
CA GLY A 66 -27.65 -10.02 22.35
C GLY A 66 -26.46 -9.47 23.15
N ILE A 67 -26.57 -9.48 24.48
CA ILE A 67 -25.47 -9.09 25.37
C ILE A 67 -24.29 -10.06 25.22
N ILE A 68 -24.55 -11.37 25.24
CA ILE A 68 -23.50 -12.41 25.07
C ILE A 68 -22.80 -12.24 23.70
N LEU A 69 -23.55 -12.03 22.63
CA LEU A 69 -22.97 -11.83 21.30
C LEU A 69 -22.13 -10.55 21.21
N PHE A 70 -22.58 -9.47 21.87
CA PHE A 70 -21.84 -8.22 21.94
C PHE A 70 -20.53 -8.37 22.75
N LEU A 71 -20.60 -9.06 23.89
CA LEU A 71 -19.43 -9.38 24.71
C LEU A 71 -18.46 -10.31 23.98
N MET A 72 -18.96 -11.31 23.24
CA MET A 72 -18.13 -12.18 22.41
C MET A 72 -17.50 -11.40 21.26
N ALA A 73 -18.21 -10.46 20.64
CA ALA A 73 -17.65 -9.59 19.60
C ALA A 73 -16.54 -8.70 20.15
N GLY A 74 -16.75 -8.11 21.33
CA GLY A 74 -15.73 -7.32 22.03
C GLY A 74 -14.50 -8.15 22.44
N TYR A 75 -14.74 -9.36 22.91
CA TYR A 75 -13.67 -10.30 23.26
C TYR A 75 -12.88 -10.76 22.00
N PHE A 76 -13.58 -11.09 20.90
CA PHE A 76 -12.92 -11.38 19.63
C PHE A 76 -12.14 -10.19 19.07
N TYR A 77 -12.69 -8.99 19.16
CA TYR A 77 -12.00 -7.77 18.77
C TYR A 77 -10.70 -7.57 19.58
N SER A 78 -10.74 -7.84 20.90
CA SER A 78 -9.55 -7.74 21.77
C SER A 78 -8.48 -8.79 21.47
N ILE A 79 -8.88 -10.00 21.03
CA ILE A 79 -7.94 -11.07 20.62
C ILE A 79 -7.32 -10.78 19.25
N VAL A 80 -8.10 -10.13 18.36
CA VAL A 80 -7.66 -9.78 17.01
C VAL A 80 -6.84 -8.49 17.02
N SER A 81 -7.01 -7.61 18.02
CA SER A 81 -6.13 -6.47 18.20
C SER A 81 -4.70 -6.99 18.47
N THR A 82 -3.77 -6.65 17.60
CA THR A 82 -2.36 -7.03 17.74
C THR A 82 -1.86 -6.56 19.10
N ASP A 83 -1.41 -7.46 19.94
CA ASP A 83 -0.75 -7.10 21.19
C ASP A 83 0.55 -6.35 20.84
N LYS A 84 0.52 -5.03 21.02
CA LYS A 84 1.67 -4.15 20.72
C LYS A 84 2.65 -4.01 21.89
N SER A 85 2.47 -4.78 22.97
CA SER A 85 3.38 -4.75 24.13
C SER A 85 4.83 -5.08 23.77
N ASN A 86 5.02 -5.89 22.73
CA ASN A 86 6.32 -6.32 22.21
C ASN A 86 6.88 -5.40 21.12
N PHE A 87 6.27 -4.24 20.89
CA PHE A 87 6.73 -3.29 19.89
C PHE A 87 7.15 -1.98 20.55
N LYS A 88 8.17 -1.33 19.99
CA LYS A 88 8.58 0.05 20.32
C LYS A 88 8.10 0.93 19.17
N LYS A 89 7.37 2.00 19.49
CA LYS A 89 7.05 3.05 18.51
C LYS A 89 8.34 3.78 18.13
N LEU A 90 8.54 4.03 16.84
CA LEU A 90 9.68 4.74 16.30
C LEU A 90 9.39 6.23 16.16
N ASP A 91 10.40 7.05 16.33
CA ASP A 91 10.40 8.45 15.95
C ASP A 91 10.92 8.63 14.50
N ILE A 92 10.88 9.86 13.98
CA ILE A 92 11.22 10.15 12.59
C ILE A 92 12.69 9.88 12.29
N ASP A 93 13.59 10.15 13.23
CA ASP A 93 15.02 9.95 13.02
C ASP A 93 15.35 8.45 13.00
N GLU A 94 14.70 7.66 13.86
CA GLU A 94 14.80 6.20 13.86
C GLU A 94 14.24 5.59 12.56
N ILE A 95 13.14 6.15 12.02
CA ILE A 95 12.55 5.73 10.74
C ILE A 95 13.56 5.97 9.61
N LYS A 96 14.10 7.18 9.50
CA LYS A 96 15.10 7.55 8.49
C LYS A 96 16.35 6.66 8.53
N GLU A 97 16.83 6.33 9.72
CA GLU A 97 18.00 5.44 9.85
C GLU A 97 17.69 4.00 9.37
N ILE A 98 16.47 3.51 9.60
CA ILE A 98 16.04 2.20 9.09
C ILE A 98 15.88 2.24 7.57
N GLU A 99 15.33 3.30 7.00
CA GLU A 99 15.24 3.48 5.55
C GLU A 99 16.60 3.53 4.88
N LEU A 100 17.57 4.23 5.51
CA LEU A 100 18.96 4.21 5.04
C LEU A 100 19.53 2.79 5.05
N GLY A 101 19.23 1.98 6.04
CA GLY A 101 19.63 0.57 6.08
C GLY A 101 19.03 -0.26 4.94
N VAL A 102 17.74 -0.03 4.61
CA VAL A 102 17.09 -0.64 3.44
C VAL A 102 17.75 -0.17 2.14
N MET A 103 18.05 1.13 2.05
CA MET A 103 18.69 1.71 0.87
C MET A 103 20.11 1.21 0.68
N ASP A 104 20.90 1.06 1.76
CA ASP A 104 22.24 0.46 1.72
C ASP A 104 22.20 -0.98 1.19
N TYR A 105 21.21 -1.78 1.61
CA TYR A 105 20.99 -3.13 1.09
C TYR A 105 20.71 -3.11 -0.42
N ILE A 106 19.81 -2.24 -0.88
CA ILE A 106 19.52 -2.10 -2.32
C ILE A 106 20.76 -1.66 -3.09
N HIS A 107 21.48 -0.65 -2.58
CA HIS A 107 22.70 -0.12 -3.20
C HIS A 107 23.76 -1.19 -3.39
N ASN A 108 23.98 -2.02 -2.36
CA ASN A 108 24.93 -3.12 -2.42
C ASN A 108 24.56 -4.16 -3.47
N ILE A 109 23.30 -4.61 -3.52
CA ILE A 109 22.82 -5.54 -4.57
C ILE A 109 23.01 -4.92 -5.96
N CYS A 110 22.65 -3.66 -6.13
CA CYS A 110 22.78 -2.97 -7.41
C CYS A 110 24.25 -2.93 -7.88
N ASN A 111 25.17 -2.61 -6.98
CA ASN A 111 26.61 -2.59 -7.28
C ASN A 111 27.14 -3.98 -7.61
N GLU A 112 26.78 -5.01 -6.85
CA GLU A 112 27.23 -6.40 -7.08
C GLU A 112 26.72 -6.96 -8.40
N LYS A 113 25.50 -6.62 -8.79
CA LYS A 113 24.84 -7.15 -10.00
C LYS A 113 24.99 -6.23 -11.22
N GLY A 114 25.61 -5.06 -11.08
CA GLY A 114 25.75 -4.07 -12.15
C GLY A 114 24.41 -3.49 -12.59
N ILE A 115 23.49 -3.23 -11.65
CA ILE A 115 22.16 -2.69 -11.88
C ILE A 115 22.20 -1.17 -11.70
N ASN A 116 21.76 -0.43 -12.71
CA ASN A 116 21.67 1.02 -12.63
C ASN A 116 20.36 1.44 -11.98
N TYR A 117 20.47 2.09 -10.83
CA TYR A 117 19.35 2.76 -10.14
C TYR A 117 19.70 4.23 -9.90
N SER A 118 18.70 5.01 -9.58
CA SER A 118 18.86 6.41 -9.19
C SER A 118 17.88 6.77 -8.09
N LEU A 119 18.28 7.65 -7.16
CA LEU A 119 17.32 8.35 -6.31
C LEU A 119 16.31 9.10 -7.20
N ALA A 120 15.05 9.17 -6.74
CA ALA A 120 13.96 9.76 -7.49
C ALA A 120 13.18 10.78 -6.63
N TYR A 121 12.37 11.61 -7.27
CA TYR A 121 11.41 12.53 -6.65
C TYR A 121 11.98 13.32 -5.45
N GLY A 122 11.31 13.20 -4.28
CA GLY A 122 11.70 13.84 -3.02
C GLY A 122 13.11 13.48 -2.58
N SER A 123 13.49 12.20 -2.73
CA SER A 123 14.83 11.71 -2.39
C SER A 123 15.93 12.31 -3.28
N LEU A 124 15.69 12.46 -4.59
CA LEU A 124 16.61 13.13 -5.50
C LEU A 124 16.75 14.63 -5.14
N LEU A 125 15.62 15.29 -4.92
CA LEU A 125 15.61 16.70 -4.51
C LEU A 125 16.32 16.91 -3.17
N GLY A 126 16.10 16.00 -2.22
CA GLY A 126 16.76 15.96 -0.92
C GLY A 126 18.27 15.82 -1.06
N ALA A 127 18.76 14.87 -1.86
CA ALA A 127 20.17 14.69 -2.15
C ALA A 127 20.83 15.98 -2.67
N VAL A 128 20.22 16.61 -3.67
CA VAL A 128 20.77 17.79 -4.33
C VAL A 128 20.70 19.01 -3.44
N ARG A 129 19.55 19.31 -2.85
CA ARG A 129 19.28 20.55 -2.10
C ARG A 129 19.74 20.48 -0.65
N HIS A 130 19.55 19.35 0.03
CA HIS A 130 19.79 19.19 1.47
C HIS A 130 20.99 18.29 1.79
N LYS A 131 21.53 17.55 0.83
CA LYS A 131 22.56 16.51 1.01
C LYS A 131 22.10 15.33 1.87
N GLY A 132 20.79 15.08 1.87
CA GLY A 132 20.12 14.07 2.67
C GLY A 132 18.61 14.18 2.51
N PHE A 133 17.87 13.75 3.49
CA PHE A 133 16.41 13.91 3.50
C PHE A 133 15.98 15.37 3.45
N ILE A 134 14.87 15.63 2.81
CA ILE A 134 14.18 16.89 3.02
C ILE A 134 13.71 16.90 4.49
N PRO A 135 13.93 17.98 5.28
CA PRO A 135 13.72 17.95 6.74
C PRO A 135 12.29 17.58 7.19
N TRP A 136 11.29 17.75 6.34
CA TRP A 136 9.88 17.44 6.63
C TRP A 136 9.37 16.24 5.83
N ASP A 137 10.25 15.47 5.20
CA ASP A 137 9.99 14.29 4.41
C ASP A 137 10.58 13.05 5.10
N ASP A 138 10.00 11.91 4.90
CA ASP A 138 10.28 10.68 5.63
C ASP A 138 10.22 9.44 4.75
N ASP A 139 10.42 9.60 3.43
CA ASP A 139 10.42 8.51 2.47
C ASP A 139 11.65 8.53 1.55
N LEU A 140 12.07 7.35 1.12
CA LEU A 140 13.09 7.14 0.12
C LEU A 140 12.49 6.48 -1.12
N ASP A 141 12.73 7.16 -2.24
CA ASP A 141 12.28 6.76 -3.56
C ASP A 141 13.45 6.50 -4.49
N ILE A 142 13.40 5.42 -5.24
CA ILE A 142 14.34 5.14 -6.32
C ILE A 142 13.62 4.85 -7.63
N ALA A 143 14.23 5.21 -8.73
CA ALA A 143 13.77 4.94 -10.08
C ALA A 143 14.79 4.08 -10.84
N LEU A 144 14.27 3.13 -11.62
CA LEU A 144 15.06 2.31 -12.51
C LEU A 144 14.35 2.21 -13.86
N LYS A 145 15.13 2.13 -14.94
CA LYS A 145 14.57 1.70 -16.22
C LYS A 145 13.99 0.29 -16.09
N ARG A 146 12.97 -0.02 -16.88
CA ARG A 146 12.19 -1.25 -16.73
C ARG A 146 13.04 -2.52 -16.63
N ASP A 147 14.04 -2.68 -17.49
CA ASP A 147 14.89 -3.87 -17.48
C ASP A 147 15.72 -3.98 -16.19
N GLU A 148 16.21 -2.85 -15.68
CA GLU A 148 16.96 -2.79 -14.42
C GLU A 148 16.04 -3.01 -13.20
N TYR A 149 14.80 -2.49 -13.26
CA TYR A 149 13.76 -2.71 -12.26
C TYR A 149 13.41 -4.20 -12.13
N ASP A 150 13.15 -4.87 -13.26
CA ASP A 150 12.84 -6.31 -13.27
C ASP A 150 14.06 -7.14 -12.79
N LYS A 151 15.30 -6.77 -13.13
CA LYS A 151 16.54 -7.42 -12.65
C LYS A 151 16.70 -7.26 -11.13
N LEU A 152 16.50 -6.05 -10.59
CA LEU A 152 16.62 -5.79 -9.14
C LEU A 152 15.59 -6.62 -8.36
N TYR A 153 14.36 -6.68 -8.84
CA TYR A 153 13.30 -7.48 -8.22
C TYR A 153 13.71 -8.96 -8.11
N GLN A 154 14.24 -9.54 -9.18
CA GLN A 154 14.70 -10.92 -9.18
C GLN A 154 15.94 -11.12 -8.28
N ALA A 155 16.89 -10.19 -8.31
CA ALA A 155 18.08 -10.26 -7.46
C ALA A 155 17.72 -10.27 -5.97
N ILE A 156 16.77 -9.45 -5.53
CA ILE A 156 16.32 -9.44 -4.12
C ILE A 156 15.58 -10.73 -3.76
N LEU A 157 14.77 -11.29 -4.66
CA LEU A 157 14.11 -12.58 -4.42
C LEU A 157 15.11 -13.72 -4.28
N GLU A 158 16.17 -13.73 -5.11
CA GLU A 158 17.23 -14.75 -5.10
C GLU A 158 18.12 -14.64 -3.85
N ASP A 159 18.42 -13.41 -3.38
CA ASP A 159 19.23 -13.18 -2.18
C ASP A 159 18.59 -13.77 -0.92
N ASN A 160 17.26 -13.87 -0.90
CA ASN A 160 16.49 -14.44 0.20
C ASN A 160 16.94 -13.93 1.59
N ASN A 161 17.22 -12.63 1.70
CA ASN A 161 17.68 -11.98 2.91
C ASN A 161 16.75 -12.25 4.09
N SER A 162 17.29 -12.39 5.30
CA SER A 162 16.48 -12.65 6.50
C SER A 162 15.74 -11.41 7.00
N ILE A 163 16.30 -10.22 6.79
CA ILE A 163 15.81 -8.94 7.29
C ILE A 163 15.06 -8.17 6.20
N TYR A 164 15.73 -7.93 5.06
CA TYR A 164 15.18 -7.14 3.98
C TYR A 164 14.38 -7.99 3.02
N LYS A 165 13.16 -7.58 2.76
CA LYS A 165 12.19 -8.31 1.94
C LYS A 165 11.62 -7.42 0.86
N VAL A 166 11.19 -8.02 -0.25
CA VAL A 166 10.46 -7.33 -1.31
C VAL A 166 8.99 -7.71 -1.28
N VAL A 167 8.12 -6.72 -1.39
CA VAL A 167 6.67 -6.90 -1.56
C VAL A 167 6.19 -6.20 -2.82
N SER A 168 5.37 -6.91 -3.58
CA SER A 168 4.76 -6.45 -4.81
C SER A 168 3.38 -7.07 -5.00
N TRP A 169 2.59 -6.53 -5.92
CA TRP A 169 1.33 -7.14 -6.36
C TRP A 169 1.52 -8.52 -7.04
N GLU A 170 2.74 -8.89 -7.40
CA GLU A 170 3.07 -10.19 -7.98
C GLU A 170 3.18 -11.28 -6.93
N ASN A 171 3.87 -11.01 -5.82
CA ASN A 171 4.11 -11.96 -4.72
C ASN A 171 3.08 -11.88 -3.59
N ASP A 172 2.40 -10.74 -3.38
CA ASP A 172 1.28 -10.61 -2.45
C ASP A 172 0.05 -10.00 -3.15
N SER A 173 -1.02 -10.78 -3.25
CA SER A 173 -2.26 -10.33 -3.92
C SER A 173 -3.01 -9.23 -3.17
N ARG A 174 -2.64 -8.93 -1.92
CA ARG A 174 -3.18 -7.87 -1.07
C ARG A 174 -2.45 -6.55 -1.31
N TYR A 175 -1.23 -6.62 -1.87
CA TYR A 175 -0.39 -5.45 -2.09
C TYR A 175 -1.05 -4.50 -3.12
N PRO A 176 -1.24 -3.23 -2.73
CA PRO A 176 -2.09 -2.32 -3.49
C PRO A 176 -1.39 -1.59 -4.63
N TYR A 177 -0.08 -1.38 -4.50
CA TYR A 177 0.63 -0.49 -5.40
C TYR A 177 1.06 -1.19 -6.68
N PRO A 178 1.17 -0.46 -7.81
CA PRO A 178 1.66 -1.03 -9.07
C PRO A 178 3.19 -1.08 -9.18
N PHE A 179 3.90 -0.71 -8.15
CA PHE A 179 5.37 -0.82 -8.00
C PHE A 179 5.69 -1.71 -6.79
N TYR A 180 6.95 -2.10 -6.60
CA TYR A 180 7.31 -2.86 -5.42
C TYR A 180 8.03 -2.01 -4.37
N ARG A 181 8.02 -2.51 -3.15
CA ARG A 181 8.72 -1.96 -2.00
C ARG A 181 9.74 -2.95 -1.48
N VAL A 182 10.89 -2.45 -1.10
CA VAL A 182 11.85 -3.21 -0.29
C VAL A 182 11.73 -2.70 1.13
N TYR A 183 11.58 -3.59 2.10
CA TYR A 183 11.26 -3.21 3.47
C TYR A 183 12.03 -4.02 4.51
N ASP A 184 12.19 -3.43 5.70
CA ASP A 184 12.76 -4.10 6.87
C ASP A 184 11.66 -4.89 7.60
N SER A 185 11.74 -6.23 7.57
CA SER A 185 10.75 -7.14 8.16
C SER A 185 10.73 -7.16 9.69
N ARG A 186 11.70 -6.51 10.34
CA ARG A 186 11.71 -6.33 11.80
C ARG A 186 10.75 -5.21 12.23
N THR A 187 10.30 -4.39 11.31
CA THR A 187 9.43 -3.24 11.55
C THR A 187 7.99 -3.51 11.11
N VAL A 188 7.08 -2.68 11.58
CA VAL A 188 5.67 -2.68 11.17
C VAL A 188 5.27 -1.25 10.86
N TYR A 189 4.76 -1.05 9.66
CA TYR A 189 4.27 0.23 9.15
C TYR A 189 2.74 0.21 9.10
N GLU A 190 2.09 1.06 9.88
CA GLU A 190 0.63 1.19 9.90
C GLU A 190 0.22 2.50 9.24
N ASN A 191 -0.46 2.42 8.11
CA ASN A 191 -1.01 3.58 7.42
C ASN A 191 -2.52 3.69 7.69
N ASN A 192 -2.97 4.88 8.05
CA ASN A 192 -4.38 5.15 8.34
C ASN A 192 -5.32 5.05 7.12
N TYR A 193 -4.76 5.03 5.91
CA TYR A 193 -5.53 5.00 4.66
C TYR A 193 -5.64 3.62 4.02
N ILE A 194 -4.73 2.71 4.34
CA ILE A 194 -4.67 1.37 3.75
C ILE A 194 -5.17 0.37 4.78
N GLN A 195 -6.38 -0.12 4.57
CA GLN A 195 -6.99 -1.16 5.40
C GLN A 195 -6.61 -2.55 4.89
N ASN A 196 -5.33 -2.80 4.65
CA ASN A 196 -4.88 -4.10 4.21
C ASN A 196 -4.01 -4.72 5.29
N ASP A 197 -4.29 -5.96 5.64
CA ASP A 197 -3.50 -6.79 6.57
C ASP A 197 -2.17 -7.24 5.90
N ILE A 198 -1.47 -6.31 5.26
CA ILE A 198 -0.16 -6.57 4.70
C ILE A 198 0.86 -6.23 5.78
N GLU A 199 1.71 -7.18 6.11
CA GLU A 199 2.89 -6.90 6.90
C GLU A 199 3.85 -6.06 6.05
N LEU A 200 3.75 -4.76 6.15
CA LEU A 200 4.67 -3.82 5.55
C LEU A 200 5.51 -3.20 6.66
N GLY A 201 6.82 -3.26 6.50
CA GLY A 201 7.78 -2.54 7.34
C GLY A 201 8.14 -1.18 6.74
N ILE A 202 9.05 -0.46 7.40
CA ILE A 202 9.71 0.73 6.85
C ILE A 202 10.41 0.32 5.57
N CYS A 203 10.23 1.10 4.51
CA CYS A 203 10.53 0.66 3.15
C CYS A 203 11.08 1.78 2.26
N VAL A 204 11.73 1.36 1.19
CA VAL A 204 12.10 2.19 0.04
C VAL A 204 11.15 1.85 -1.11
N ASP A 205 10.57 2.87 -1.74
CA ASP A 205 9.71 2.74 -2.89
C ASP A 205 10.54 2.61 -4.18
N VAL A 206 10.24 1.60 -4.98
CA VAL A 206 11.00 1.31 -6.20
C VAL A 206 10.12 1.46 -7.42
N PHE A 207 10.37 2.50 -8.22
CA PHE A 207 9.55 2.88 -9.35
C PHE A 207 10.14 2.41 -10.68
N PRO A 208 9.35 1.73 -11.52
CA PRO A 208 9.75 1.45 -12.89
C PRO A 208 9.52 2.67 -13.78
N PHE A 209 10.55 3.14 -14.47
CA PHE A 209 10.43 4.14 -15.49
C PHE A 209 10.38 3.47 -16.86
N ASP A 210 9.30 3.74 -17.58
CA ASP A 210 8.99 3.17 -18.88
C ASP A 210 9.09 4.22 -19.98
N ASP A 211 9.55 3.79 -21.15
CA ASP A 211 9.55 4.61 -22.36
C ASP A 211 8.12 4.88 -22.81
N TYR A 212 7.81 6.10 -23.20
CA TYR A 212 6.48 6.41 -23.72
C TYR A 212 6.48 7.38 -24.90
N LYS A 213 5.44 7.28 -25.71
CA LYS A 213 5.08 8.29 -26.71
C LYS A 213 3.87 9.06 -26.23
N ASP A 214 3.82 10.34 -26.61
CA ASP A 214 2.67 11.21 -26.35
C ASP A 214 1.45 10.76 -27.21
N VAL A 215 0.94 9.55 -26.92
CA VAL A 215 -0.20 8.97 -27.60
C VAL A 215 -1.42 8.99 -26.68
N ASN A 216 -2.28 9.96 -26.88
CA ASN A 216 -3.47 10.25 -26.06
C ASN A 216 -4.36 9.03 -25.72
N LYS A 217 -4.42 8.01 -26.59
CA LYS A 217 -5.26 6.81 -26.36
C LYS A 217 -4.65 5.83 -25.36
N GLU A 218 -3.34 5.62 -25.40
CA GLU A 218 -2.63 4.71 -24.49
C GLU A 218 -2.56 5.30 -23.10
N ILE A 219 -2.25 6.59 -22.99
CA ILE A 219 -2.28 7.33 -21.72
C ILE A 219 -3.69 7.31 -21.10
N ALA A 220 -4.76 7.49 -21.89
CA ALA A 220 -6.12 7.39 -21.38
C ALA A 220 -6.46 6.00 -20.86
N LYS A 221 -5.94 4.94 -21.48
CA LYS A 221 -6.12 3.56 -21.04
C LYS A 221 -5.36 3.27 -19.73
N LEU A 222 -4.13 3.75 -19.61
CA LEU A 222 -3.34 3.70 -18.38
C LEU A 222 -4.06 4.42 -17.24
N ASP A 223 -4.53 5.65 -17.47
CA ASP A 223 -5.29 6.43 -16.48
C ASP A 223 -6.58 5.72 -16.03
N MET A 224 -7.27 5.05 -16.96
CA MET A 224 -8.43 4.24 -16.65
C MET A 224 -8.06 3.06 -15.70
N TYR A 225 -7.03 2.28 -16.04
CA TYR A 225 -6.61 1.14 -15.19
C TYR A 225 -6.11 1.59 -13.84
N ARG A 226 -5.37 2.70 -13.78
CA ARG A 226 -4.93 3.31 -12.53
C ARG A 226 -6.12 3.71 -11.64
N ARG A 227 -7.11 4.41 -12.20
CA ARG A 227 -8.32 4.78 -11.45
C ARG A 227 -9.06 3.56 -10.94
N LEU A 228 -9.17 2.50 -11.73
CA LEU A 228 -9.82 1.26 -11.32
C LEU A 228 -9.04 0.58 -10.18
N SER A 229 -7.71 0.58 -10.22
CA SER A 229 -6.86 0.09 -9.14
C SER A 229 -7.10 0.90 -7.86
N VAL A 230 -7.00 2.23 -7.93
CA VAL A 230 -7.21 3.14 -6.81
C VAL A 230 -8.62 3.01 -6.23
N TYR A 231 -9.67 2.94 -7.04
CA TYR A 231 -11.04 2.75 -6.56
C TYR A 231 -11.25 1.39 -5.86
N THR A 232 -10.55 0.37 -6.32
CA THR A 232 -10.61 -0.95 -5.68
C THR A 232 -9.96 -0.93 -4.30
N LEU A 233 -8.94 -0.07 -4.11
CA LEU A 233 -8.15 0.04 -2.88
C LEU A 233 -8.79 0.91 -1.81
N TYR A 234 -9.00 2.18 -2.15
CA TYR A 234 -9.26 3.21 -1.15
C TYR A 234 -10.73 3.36 -0.81
N GLY A 235 -11.61 2.74 -1.58
CA GLY A 235 -13.02 3.08 -1.47
C GLY A 235 -13.23 4.58 -1.76
N ILE A 236 -14.48 5.03 -1.80
CA ILE A 236 -14.75 6.46 -1.98
C ILE A 236 -14.93 7.09 -0.60
N ARG A 237 -13.93 7.84 -0.14
CA ARG A 237 -14.08 8.77 0.97
C ARG A 237 -14.68 10.08 0.45
N ASN A 238 -16.01 10.19 0.37
CA ASN A 238 -16.65 11.48 0.27
C ASN A 238 -17.74 11.57 1.34
N LYS A 239 -17.62 12.59 2.20
CA LYS A 239 -18.57 12.90 3.29
C LYS A 239 -19.86 13.56 2.78
N GLU A 240 -20.02 13.74 1.46
CA GLU A 240 -21.20 14.40 0.90
C GLU A 240 -22.34 13.40 0.64
N ALA A 241 -23.49 13.64 1.24
CA ALA A 241 -24.69 12.84 1.00
C ALA A 241 -25.33 13.22 -0.35
N GLY A 242 -25.63 12.22 -1.21
CA GLY A 242 -26.34 12.45 -2.47
C GLY A 242 -26.41 11.21 -3.37
N ILE A 243 -27.32 11.24 -4.35
CA ILE A 243 -27.55 10.16 -5.32
C ILE A 243 -26.24 9.75 -6.04
N LYS A 244 -25.35 10.69 -6.33
CA LYS A 244 -24.03 10.42 -6.92
C LYS A 244 -23.18 9.51 -6.05
N ASN A 245 -23.31 9.58 -4.74
CA ASN A 245 -22.57 8.72 -3.81
C ASN A 245 -23.16 7.31 -3.74
N ILE A 246 -24.46 7.15 -3.92
CA ILE A 246 -25.09 5.83 -4.03
C ILE A 246 -24.59 5.11 -5.27
N ILE A 247 -24.57 5.78 -6.43
CA ILE A 247 -24.05 5.23 -7.67
C ILE A 247 -22.56 4.88 -7.53
N ARG A 248 -21.76 5.74 -6.93
CA ARG A 248 -20.35 5.50 -6.63
C ARG A 248 -20.18 4.32 -5.70
N TYR A 249 -21.00 4.19 -4.65
CA TYR A 249 -20.98 3.06 -3.72
C TYR A 249 -21.32 1.74 -4.43
N LEU A 250 -22.35 1.72 -5.30
CA LEU A 250 -22.69 0.54 -6.09
C LEU A 250 -21.57 0.16 -7.08
N MET A 251 -20.95 1.14 -7.71
CA MET A 251 -19.76 0.91 -8.54
C MET A 251 -18.61 0.33 -7.72
N LEU A 252 -18.36 0.83 -6.51
CA LEU A 252 -17.34 0.30 -5.61
C LEU A 252 -17.60 -1.15 -5.21
N VAL A 253 -18.85 -1.48 -4.85
CA VAL A 253 -19.20 -2.87 -4.54
C VAL A 253 -18.93 -3.76 -5.74
N ALA A 254 -19.28 -3.32 -6.95
CA ALA A 254 -18.98 -4.03 -8.18
C ALA A 254 -17.46 -4.17 -8.44
N PHE A 255 -16.67 -3.12 -8.15
CA PHE A 255 -15.21 -3.15 -8.30
C PHE A 255 -14.50 -3.93 -7.20
N ARG A 256 -15.05 -4.00 -5.98
CA ARG A 256 -14.55 -4.88 -4.91
C ARG A 256 -14.66 -6.37 -5.23
N LEU A 257 -15.51 -6.74 -6.20
CA LEU A 257 -15.54 -8.09 -6.77
C LEU A 257 -14.32 -8.36 -7.68
N THR A 258 -13.62 -7.32 -8.11
CA THR A 258 -12.37 -7.44 -8.87
C THR A 258 -11.17 -7.32 -7.92
N ARG A 259 -10.12 -8.08 -8.19
CA ARG A 259 -8.89 -8.02 -7.38
C ARG A 259 -8.02 -6.85 -7.87
N VAL A 260 -7.46 -6.08 -6.94
CA VAL A 260 -6.48 -5.01 -7.25
C VAL A 260 -5.36 -5.51 -8.15
N LYS A 261 -4.84 -6.71 -7.86
CA LYS A 261 -3.85 -7.41 -8.69
C LYS A 261 -4.21 -7.44 -10.17
N THR A 262 -5.49 -7.59 -10.52
CA THR A 262 -5.95 -7.62 -11.93
C THR A 262 -5.72 -6.27 -12.62
N TRP A 263 -5.97 -5.18 -11.90
CA TRP A 263 -5.79 -3.83 -12.45
C TRP A 263 -4.33 -3.42 -12.50
N ASN A 264 -3.56 -3.75 -11.46
CA ASN A 264 -2.12 -3.51 -11.44
C ASN A 264 -1.41 -4.30 -12.55
N LYS A 265 -1.81 -5.57 -12.79
CA LYS A 265 -1.30 -6.33 -13.92
C LYS A 265 -1.60 -5.65 -15.26
N LYS A 266 -2.84 -5.25 -15.50
CA LYS A 266 -3.22 -4.57 -16.75
C LYS A 266 -2.49 -3.24 -16.93
N LEU A 267 -2.27 -2.52 -15.83
CA LEU A 267 -1.53 -1.27 -15.83
C LEU A 267 -0.06 -1.54 -16.21
N ASN A 268 0.57 -2.49 -15.56
CA ASN A 268 1.95 -2.92 -15.83
C ASN A 268 2.11 -3.46 -17.27
N ASP A 269 1.18 -4.29 -17.76
CA ASP A 269 1.23 -4.83 -19.12
C ASP A 269 1.10 -3.71 -20.19
N CYS A 270 0.34 -2.64 -19.88
CA CYS A 270 0.20 -1.49 -20.77
C CYS A 270 1.42 -0.56 -20.72
N SER A 271 2.10 -0.43 -19.59
CA SER A 271 3.30 0.41 -19.46
C SER A 271 4.53 -0.22 -20.12
N LYS A 272 4.61 -1.55 -20.17
CA LYS A 272 5.70 -2.31 -20.81
C LYS A 272 5.65 -2.35 -22.34
N ILE A 273 4.80 -1.58 -22.99
CA ILE A 273 4.74 -1.57 -24.47
C ILE A 273 6.00 -0.90 -25.00
N PRO A 274 6.89 -1.63 -25.73
CA PRO A 274 8.13 -1.06 -26.25
C PRO A 274 7.79 0.00 -27.28
N VAL A 275 8.19 1.21 -27.00
CA VAL A 275 8.04 2.34 -27.88
C VAL A 275 9.42 2.97 -28.07
N ASN A 276 9.84 3.15 -29.31
CA ASN A 276 11.03 3.94 -29.60
C ASN A 276 10.68 5.41 -29.28
N SER A 277 10.87 5.83 -28.03
CA SER A 277 10.38 7.09 -27.52
C SER A 277 11.51 8.04 -27.12
N GLU A 278 11.19 9.31 -27.17
CA GLU A 278 12.10 10.38 -26.73
C GLU A 278 12.01 10.61 -25.21
N TYR A 279 10.98 10.05 -24.54
CA TYR A 279 10.68 10.33 -23.14
C TYR A 279 10.57 9.07 -22.29
N ILE A 280 10.88 9.21 -21.02
CA ILE A 280 10.74 8.19 -19.97
C ILE A 280 10.00 8.77 -18.79
N ASP A 281 9.13 7.99 -18.15
CA ASP A 281 8.39 8.41 -16.95
C ASP A 281 7.86 7.21 -16.18
N TYR A 282 7.45 7.43 -14.93
CA TYR A 282 6.64 6.48 -14.20
C TYR A 282 5.19 6.54 -14.68
N LEU A 283 4.90 5.76 -15.72
CA LEU A 283 3.61 5.80 -16.43
C LEU A 283 2.42 5.33 -15.59
N MET A 284 2.66 4.66 -14.48
CA MET A 284 1.62 4.18 -13.58
C MET A 284 1.13 5.26 -12.60
N GLU A 285 1.72 6.44 -12.64
CA GLU A 285 1.26 7.61 -11.90
C GLU A 285 0.20 8.42 -12.67
N SER A 286 -0.31 9.46 -12.05
CA SER A 286 -1.38 10.28 -12.64
C SER A 286 -0.93 11.05 -13.88
N LYS A 287 -1.74 11.01 -14.94
CA LYS A 287 -1.59 11.83 -16.15
C LYS A 287 -1.30 13.32 -15.89
N LYS A 288 -1.74 13.85 -14.73
CA LYS A 288 -1.53 15.25 -14.34
C LYS A 288 -0.05 15.59 -14.13
N TYR A 289 0.77 14.56 -13.94
CA TYR A 289 2.20 14.67 -13.63
C TYR A 289 3.11 13.99 -14.65
N SER A 290 2.60 13.62 -15.84
CA SER A 290 3.48 13.09 -16.89
C SER A 290 4.52 14.15 -17.25
N THR A 291 5.73 13.92 -16.79
CA THR A 291 6.88 14.77 -17.01
C THR A 291 7.59 14.30 -18.27
N LYS A 292 7.93 15.21 -19.18
CA LYS A 292 8.70 14.87 -20.37
C LYS A 292 10.18 14.80 -20.04
N ILE A 293 10.58 13.75 -19.30
CA ILE A 293 11.97 13.46 -19.00
C ILE A 293 12.59 12.80 -20.21
N ASP A 294 13.76 13.24 -20.64
CA ASP A 294 14.50 12.61 -21.76
C ASP A 294 14.75 11.12 -21.45
N ALA A 295 14.48 10.23 -22.40
CA ALA A 295 14.63 8.78 -22.23
C ALA A 295 16.05 8.35 -21.82
N LYS A 296 17.05 9.18 -22.10
CA LYS A 296 18.45 8.95 -21.73
C LYS A 296 18.84 9.51 -20.37
N ALA A 297 17.95 10.24 -19.71
CA ALA A 297 18.27 10.92 -18.45
C ALA A 297 18.71 9.97 -17.34
N LEU A 298 18.26 8.70 -17.37
CA LEU A 298 18.66 7.64 -16.44
C LEU A 298 19.78 6.72 -16.95
N ASP A 299 20.34 6.96 -18.16
CA ASP A 299 21.40 6.10 -18.70
C ASP A 299 22.72 6.24 -17.95
N LYS A 300 22.95 7.41 -17.39
CA LYS A 300 24.18 7.73 -16.64
C LYS A 300 23.81 8.16 -15.24
N VAL A 301 24.41 7.51 -14.27
CA VAL A 301 24.31 7.84 -12.86
C VAL A 301 25.67 8.29 -12.34
N VAL A 302 25.65 9.10 -11.30
CA VAL A 302 26.83 9.56 -10.56
C VAL A 302 26.59 9.35 -9.08
N GLU A 303 27.63 9.01 -8.36
CA GLU A 303 27.59 8.93 -6.91
C GLU A 303 27.41 10.32 -6.30
N PHE A 304 26.52 10.43 -5.33
CA PHE A 304 26.22 11.68 -4.67
C PHE A 304 26.01 11.49 -3.18
N LYS A 305 26.44 12.45 -2.38
CA LYS A 305 26.30 12.41 -0.93
C LYS A 305 24.82 12.48 -0.52
N PHE A 306 24.41 11.57 0.38
CA PHE A 306 23.10 11.55 1.03
C PHE A 306 23.29 11.19 2.50
N GLU A 307 23.06 12.13 3.42
CA GLU A 307 23.41 12.05 4.84
C GLU A 307 24.92 11.74 5.03
N ASP A 308 25.24 10.68 5.72
CA ASP A 308 26.60 10.16 5.89
C ASP A 308 26.99 9.07 4.86
N ARG A 309 26.13 8.82 3.89
CA ARG A 309 26.24 7.78 2.84
C ARG A 309 26.40 8.38 1.46
N THR A 310 26.54 7.50 0.48
CA THR A 310 26.62 7.86 -0.95
C THR A 310 25.72 6.97 -1.76
N TYR A 311 24.84 7.56 -2.58
CA TYR A 311 23.92 6.86 -3.46
C TYR A 311 23.97 7.41 -4.88
N ASN A 312 23.43 6.68 -5.83
CA ASN A 312 23.39 7.08 -7.22
C ASN A 312 22.27 8.08 -7.48
N ILE A 313 22.59 9.14 -8.20
CA ILE A 313 21.62 10.08 -8.79
C ILE A 313 21.84 10.16 -10.30
N PRO A 314 20.86 10.60 -11.11
CA PRO A 314 21.06 10.80 -12.54
C PRO A 314 22.15 11.84 -12.76
N ALA A 315 23.03 11.62 -13.75
CA ALA A 315 24.03 12.63 -14.10
C ALA A 315 23.38 13.95 -14.57
N ASP A 316 22.18 13.86 -15.19
CA ASP A 316 21.38 15.01 -15.64
C ASP A 316 20.27 15.36 -14.64
N TYR A 317 20.59 15.32 -13.34
CA TYR A 317 19.62 15.57 -12.26
C TYR A 317 18.98 16.95 -12.35
N ASP A 318 19.70 17.96 -12.82
CA ASP A 318 19.20 19.33 -12.93
C ASP A 318 18.05 19.44 -13.93
N HIS A 319 18.18 18.79 -15.08
CA HIS A 319 17.10 18.68 -16.06
C HIS A 319 15.86 17.96 -15.49
N ILE A 320 16.07 16.83 -14.79
CA ILE A 320 14.98 16.06 -14.18
C ILE A 320 14.27 16.90 -13.12
N LEU A 321 15.02 17.50 -12.19
CA LEU A 321 14.45 18.30 -11.11
C LEU A 321 13.73 19.55 -11.62
N THR A 322 14.31 20.23 -12.63
CA THR A 322 13.67 21.37 -13.28
C THR A 322 12.36 20.95 -13.96
N THR A 323 12.34 19.78 -14.60
CA THR A 323 11.15 19.25 -15.29
C THR A 323 10.04 18.89 -14.32
N ILE A 324 10.38 18.29 -13.16
CA ILE A 324 9.40 17.85 -12.15
C ILE A 324 8.91 19.00 -11.28
N TYR A 325 9.83 19.82 -10.78
CA TYR A 325 9.56 20.81 -9.72
C TYR A 325 9.60 22.28 -10.20
N GLY A 326 10.12 22.54 -11.40
CA GLY A 326 10.33 23.89 -11.91
C GLY A 326 11.77 24.39 -11.73
N ALA A 327 12.09 25.50 -12.39
CA ALA A 327 13.45 26.06 -12.38
C ALA A 327 13.88 26.58 -10.99
N ASP A 328 12.94 26.77 -10.10
CA ASP A 328 13.13 27.24 -8.72
C ASP A 328 13.20 26.10 -7.68
N TYR A 329 13.44 24.85 -8.11
CA TYR A 329 13.45 23.67 -7.23
C TYR A 329 14.46 23.76 -6.06
N MET A 330 15.51 24.58 -6.22
CA MET A 330 16.49 24.83 -5.16
C MET A 330 15.96 25.76 -4.05
N GLU A 331 14.88 26.50 -4.30
CA GLU A 331 14.27 27.34 -3.29
C GLU A 331 13.52 26.52 -2.25
N ILE A 332 13.71 26.88 -0.97
CA ILE A 332 13.02 26.20 0.12
C ILE A 332 11.58 26.75 0.18
N PRO A 333 10.54 25.88 0.04
CA PRO A 333 9.16 26.35 0.09
C PRO A 333 8.80 26.91 1.47
N PRO A 334 7.89 27.92 1.54
CA PRO A 334 7.40 28.44 2.81
C PRO A 334 6.70 27.36 3.63
N LEU A 335 6.63 27.56 4.95
CA LEU A 335 6.15 26.55 5.91
C LEU A 335 4.76 26.00 5.56
N GLU A 336 3.86 26.84 5.05
CA GLU A 336 2.48 26.47 4.69
C GLU A 336 2.42 25.50 3.50
N LYS A 337 3.49 25.39 2.72
CA LYS A 337 3.60 24.50 1.56
C LYS A 337 4.38 23.21 1.86
N ARG A 338 4.92 23.07 3.08
CA ARG A 338 5.65 21.88 3.50
C ARG A 338 4.64 20.84 3.95
N ILE A 339 4.49 19.78 3.17
CA ILE A 339 3.61 18.67 3.50
C ILE A 339 4.41 17.73 4.39
N GLN A 340 3.90 17.45 5.60
CA GLN A 340 4.38 16.36 6.45
C GLN A 340 3.49 15.16 6.24
N HIS A 341 4.08 13.99 6.14
CA HIS A 341 3.37 12.73 6.02
C HIS A 341 3.05 12.16 7.41
N ASP A 342 2.10 12.79 8.12
CA ASP A 342 1.64 12.36 9.48
C ASP A 342 0.68 11.15 9.46
N ASP A 343 0.54 10.50 8.31
CA ASP A 343 -0.55 9.55 8.05
C ASP A 343 -0.23 8.12 8.46
N PHE A 344 0.96 7.87 9.02
CA PHE A 344 1.37 6.54 9.43
C PHE A 344 2.03 6.52 10.82
N VAL A 345 2.13 5.33 11.37
CA VAL A 345 2.88 5.05 12.60
C VAL A 345 3.74 3.81 12.37
N ALA A 346 5.03 3.91 12.70
CA ALA A 346 5.95 2.80 12.57
C ALA A 346 6.39 2.26 13.94
N TYR A 347 6.63 0.96 13.95
CA TYR A 347 7.05 0.23 15.15
C TYR A 347 8.18 -0.75 14.79
N ILE A 348 9.05 -1.04 15.75
CA ILE A 348 10.04 -2.10 15.66
C ILE A 348 9.74 -3.18 16.70
N LYS A 349 9.93 -4.46 16.35
CA LYS A 349 9.86 -5.57 17.27
C LYS A 349 10.96 -5.43 18.33
N LYS A 350 10.62 -5.49 19.62
CA LYS A 350 11.62 -5.51 20.68
C LYS A 350 12.42 -6.81 20.57
N GLU A 351 13.73 -6.71 20.58
CA GLU A 351 14.59 -7.88 20.76
C GLU A 351 14.35 -8.43 22.19
N ASN A 352 14.13 -9.76 22.29
CA ASN A 352 13.93 -10.44 23.57
C ASN A 352 15.25 -10.57 24.33
#